data_5f64b3ed2a8c3747c0701e7874cab6b4
#
_entry.id   5f64b3ed2a8c3747c0701e7874cab6b4
#
_cell.length_a   1.000
_cell.length_b   1.000
_cell.length_c   1.000
_cell.angle_alpha   90.00
_cell.angle_beta   90.00
_cell.angle_gamma   90.00
#
_symmetry.space_group_name_H-M   'P 1'
#
loop_
_entity.id
_entity.type
_entity.pdbx_description
1 polymer ?
#
loop_
_entity_poly.entity_id
_entity_poly.type
_entity_poly.pdbx_seq_one_letter_code
_entity_poly.pdbx_strand_id
1 'polypeptide(L)'
;MHKANLIALLVLFTGCSSESPQDKFESLLGSEWSKVVNDNPVYASSMGDLSRNTEWSDTSVENIYSDHQHQLDVLNLLDSLDISNFSEDNKVNYKLFKQEYKNSTESHAYKTFLIPFSHRGGIQLQHETISIVPLRNKQHYLDWIERISKI
;
A
#
# COMPACT_ATOMS: atom_id res chain seq x y z
N MET A 1 -52.40 23.54 -43.61
CA MET A 1 -52.20 22.93 -42.28
C MET A 1 -50.75 22.47 -42.21
N HIS A 2 -49.85 23.29 -41.63
CA HIS A 2 -48.43 22.98 -41.49
C HIS A 2 -48.19 22.45 -40.08
N LYS A 3 -47.78 21.20 -39.98
CA LYS A 3 -47.36 20.61 -38.71
C LYS A 3 -45.86 20.92 -38.50
N ALA A 4 -45.57 21.81 -37.57
CA ALA A 4 -44.20 22.07 -37.15
C ALA A 4 -43.74 20.94 -36.22
N ASN A 5 -42.76 20.13 -36.66
CA ASN A 5 -42.08 19.14 -35.81
C ASN A 5 -41.03 19.87 -34.96
N LEU A 6 -41.31 19.97 -33.66
CA LEU A 6 -40.36 20.47 -32.67
C LEU A 6 -39.45 19.33 -32.28
N ILE A 7 -38.20 19.29 -32.80
CA ILE A 7 -37.17 18.34 -32.39
C ILE A 7 -36.53 18.94 -31.15
N ALA A 8 -36.86 18.38 -29.97
CA ALA A 8 -36.17 18.70 -28.71
C ALA A 8 -34.77 18.05 -28.71
N LEU A 9 -33.74 18.87 -28.89
CA LEU A 9 -32.34 18.43 -28.75
C LEU A 9 -31.99 18.24 -27.29
N LEU A 10 -32.00 16.97 -26.83
CA LEU A 10 -31.59 16.59 -25.47
C LEU A 10 -30.07 16.61 -25.39
N VAL A 11 -29.47 17.69 -24.87
CA VAL A 11 -28.04 17.79 -24.62
C VAL A 11 -27.72 17.07 -23.31
N LEU A 12 -27.20 15.86 -23.42
CA LEU A 12 -26.66 15.10 -22.28
C LEU A 12 -25.31 15.74 -21.89
N PHE A 13 -25.31 16.58 -20.87
CA PHE A 13 -24.09 16.97 -20.17
C PHE A 13 -23.54 15.77 -19.41
N THR A 14 -22.67 15.00 -20.01
CA THR A 14 -21.78 14.09 -19.27
C THR A 14 -20.76 14.96 -18.55
N GLY A 15 -21.10 15.37 -17.32
CA GLY A 15 -20.16 16.03 -16.43
C GLY A 15 -19.09 15.02 -16.05
N CYS A 16 -17.90 15.08 -16.67
CA CYS A 16 -16.70 14.52 -16.09
C CYS A 16 -16.43 15.30 -14.80
N SER A 17 -16.86 14.78 -13.65
CA SER A 17 -16.37 15.29 -12.36
C SER A 17 -14.90 14.89 -12.26
N SER A 18 -14.00 15.83 -12.44
CA SER A 18 -12.59 15.60 -12.13
C SER A 18 -12.49 15.33 -10.63
N GLU A 19 -11.89 14.21 -10.27
CA GLU A 19 -11.62 13.84 -8.89
C GLU A 19 -10.86 14.96 -8.18
N SER A 20 -11.32 15.36 -7.00
CA SER A 20 -10.67 16.43 -6.25
C SER A 20 -9.27 16.01 -5.77
N PRO A 21 -8.34 16.95 -5.51
CA PRO A 21 -7.03 16.60 -4.94
C PRO A 21 -7.12 15.82 -3.62
N GLN A 22 -8.14 16.08 -2.80
CA GLN A 22 -8.39 15.33 -1.57
C GLN A 22 -8.84 13.90 -1.86
N ASP A 23 -9.77 13.69 -2.81
CA ASP A 23 -10.22 12.34 -3.18
C ASP A 23 -9.06 11.51 -3.76
N LYS A 24 -8.18 12.14 -4.55
CA LYS A 24 -6.96 11.50 -5.07
C LYS A 24 -6.03 11.06 -3.93
N PHE A 25 -5.87 11.89 -2.93
CA PHE A 25 -5.06 11.54 -1.75
C PHE A 25 -5.68 10.40 -0.97
N GLU A 26 -6.99 10.40 -0.74
CA GLU A 26 -7.70 9.33 -0.04
C GLU A 26 -7.66 8.01 -0.84
N SER A 27 -7.81 8.07 -2.15
CA SER A 27 -7.62 6.91 -3.04
C SER A 27 -6.19 6.38 -2.98
N LEU A 28 -5.19 7.26 -2.95
CA LEU A 28 -3.78 6.88 -2.77
C LEU A 28 -3.57 6.15 -1.45
N LEU A 29 -4.06 6.67 -0.33
CA LEU A 29 -3.96 5.99 0.96
C LEU A 29 -4.54 4.58 0.92
N GLY A 30 -5.69 4.40 0.26
CA GLY A 30 -6.34 3.10 0.10
C GLY A 30 -5.52 2.13 -0.75
N SER A 31 -4.93 2.60 -1.86
CA SER A 31 -4.08 1.77 -2.73
C SER A 31 -2.78 1.36 -2.03
N GLU A 32 -2.13 2.29 -1.33
CA GLU A 32 -0.91 2.00 -0.58
C GLU A 32 -1.15 1.05 0.59
N TRP A 33 -2.28 1.20 1.30
CA TRP A 33 -2.68 0.22 2.30
C TRP A 33 -2.84 -1.19 1.70
N SER A 34 -3.52 -1.28 0.56
CA SER A 34 -3.71 -2.55 -0.15
C SER A 34 -2.37 -3.16 -0.58
N LYS A 35 -1.43 -2.33 -1.07
CA LYS A 35 -0.08 -2.75 -1.39
C LYS A 35 0.66 -3.28 -0.17
N VAL A 36 0.63 -2.56 0.96
CA VAL A 36 1.29 -3.00 2.21
C VAL A 36 0.78 -4.37 2.65
N VAL A 37 -0.54 -4.59 2.64
CA VAL A 37 -1.12 -5.89 3.02
C VAL A 37 -0.72 -6.97 2.03
N ASN A 38 -0.76 -6.66 0.72
CA ASN A 38 -0.42 -7.62 -0.33
C ASN A 38 1.07 -8.02 -0.28
N ASP A 39 1.97 -7.09 -0.06
CA ASP A 39 3.41 -7.35 -0.10
C ASP A 39 3.95 -7.95 1.21
N ASN A 40 3.11 -7.97 2.26
CA ASN A 40 3.47 -8.50 3.57
C ASN A 40 2.54 -9.64 4.03
N PRO A 41 2.70 -10.87 3.51
CA PRO A 41 1.83 -12.01 3.84
C PRO A 41 1.76 -12.33 5.34
N VAL A 42 2.84 -12.11 6.09
CA VAL A 42 2.84 -12.29 7.54
C VAL A 42 1.95 -11.26 8.23
N TYR A 43 2.05 -10.00 7.81
CA TYR A 43 1.19 -8.94 8.32
C TYR A 43 -0.27 -9.18 7.95
N ALA A 44 -0.56 -9.56 6.70
CA ALA A 44 -1.89 -9.97 6.26
C ALA A 44 -2.46 -11.09 7.16
N SER A 45 -1.66 -12.13 7.42
CA SER A 45 -2.07 -13.23 8.33
C SER A 45 -2.37 -12.74 9.75
N SER A 46 -1.60 -11.80 10.28
CA SER A 46 -1.84 -11.22 11.62
C SER A 46 -3.15 -10.43 11.70
N MET A 47 -3.56 -9.82 10.57
CA MET A 47 -4.82 -9.10 10.42
C MET A 47 -6.02 -10.03 10.13
N GLY A 48 -5.78 -11.33 9.94
CA GLY A 48 -6.81 -12.34 9.71
C GLY A 48 -7.00 -12.74 8.24
N ASP A 49 -6.26 -12.17 7.30
CA ASP A 49 -6.21 -12.61 5.91
C ASP A 49 -5.22 -13.78 5.78
N LEU A 50 -5.76 -14.98 5.71
CA LEU A 50 -5.01 -16.23 5.64
C LEU A 50 -4.81 -16.73 4.20
N SER A 51 -5.20 -15.97 3.19
CA SER A 51 -5.14 -16.38 1.79
C SER A 51 -3.72 -16.73 1.33
N ARG A 52 -2.71 -16.12 1.96
CA ARG A 52 -1.27 -16.30 1.67
C ARG A 52 -0.49 -16.73 2.92
N ASN A 53 -1.12 -17.57 3.75
CA ASN A 53 -0.61 -17.94 5.07
C ASN A 53 0.69 -18.75 5.04
N THR A 54 1.09 -19.27 3.87
CA THR A 54 2.33 -20.05 3.66
C THR A 54 3.46 -19.23 3.01
N GLU A 55 3.28 -17.92 2.85
CA GLU A 55 4.20 -17.09 2.08
C GLU A 55 4.98 -16.11 2.98
N TRP A 56 6.17 -15.73 2.52
CA TRP A 56 6.95 -14.61 3.02
C TRP A 56 6.88 -13.42 2.08
N SER A 57 7.24 -12.23 2.56
CA SER A 57 7.48 -11.07 1.70
C SER A 57 8.64 -11.35 0.76
N ASP A 58 8.55 -10.83 -0.46
CA ASP A 58 9.66 -10.87 -1.40
C ASP A 58 10.74 -9.86 -0.98
N THR A 59 11.90 -10.38 -0.59
CA THR A 59 13.08 -9.60 -0.18
C THR A 59 14.19 -9.64 -1.24
N SER A 60 13.87 -10.03 -2.48
CA SER A 60 14.83 -10.00 -3.58
C SER A 60 15.33 -8.58 -3.85
N VAL A 61 16.54 -8.49 -4.38
CA VAL A 61 17.14 -7.20 -4.75
C VAL A 61 16.29 -6.49 -5.79
N GLU A 62 15.74 -7.23 -6.73
CA GLU A 62 14.82 -6.73 -7.78
C GLU A 62 13.59 -6.08 -7.17
N ASN A 63 12.97 -6.73 -6.19
CA ASN A 63 11.79 -6.18 -5.52
C ASN A 63 12.14 -4.93 -4.70
N ILE A 64 13.28 -4.93 -4.00
CA ILE A 64 13.76 -3.75 -3.24
C ILE A 64 13.92 -2.52 -4.15
N TYR A 65 14.48 -2.68 -5.35
CA TYR A 65 14.60 -1.57 -6.30
C TYR A 65 13.26 -1.17 -6.91
N SER A 66 12.38 -2.13 -7.18
CA SER A 66 11.02 -1.85 -7.66
C SER A 66 10.21 -1.06 -6.63
N ASP A 67 10.27 -1.45 -5.36
CA ASP A 67 9.63 -0.74 -4.26
C ASP A 67 10.19 0.67 -4.08
N HIS A 68 11.49 0.83 -4.21
CA HIS A 68 12.10 2.17 -4.17
C HIS A 68 11.58 3.07 -5.30
N GLN A 69 11.48 2.56 -6.53
CA GLN A 69 10.92 3.32 -7.65
C GLN A 69 9.45 3.68 -7.38
N HIS A 70 8.65 2.75 -6.90
CA HIS A 70 7.27 3.01 -6.50
C HIS A 70 7.18 4.12 -5.43
N GLN A 71 8.05 4.12 -4.43
CA GLN A 71 8.09 5.16 -3.40
C GLN A 71 8.41 6.55 -3.98
N LEU A 72 9.31 6.62 -4.97
CA LEU A 72 9.59 7.86 -5.68
C LEU A 72 8.36 8.35 -6.49
N ASP A 73 7.64 7.44 -7.13
CA ASP A 73 6.43 7.77 -7.89
C ASP A 73 5.31 8.28 -6.97
N VAL A 74 5.15 7.67 -5.78
CA VAL A 74 4.21 8.16 -4.75
C VAL A 74 4.60 9.57 -4.28
N LEU A 75 5.89 9.83 -4.04
CA LEU A 75 6.35 11.18 -3.66
C LEU A 75 6.07 12.20 -4.75
N ASN A 76 6.32 11.88 -6.01
CA ASN A 76 6.01 12.75 -7.15
C ASN A 76 4.51 13.05 -7.23
N LEU A 77 3.66 12.05 -7.02
CA LEU A 77 2.22 12.23 -6.97
C LEU A 77 1.82 13.15 -5.82
N LEU A 78 2.33 12.92 -4.60
CA LEU A 78 2.07 13.77 -3.45
C LEU A 78 2.52 15.22 -3.70
N ASP A 79 3.68 15.44 -4.32
CA ASP A 79 4.19 16.77 -4.65
C ASP A 79 3.32 17.52 -5.67
N SER A 80 2.56 16.80 -6.48
CA SER A 80 1.64 17.37 -7.47
C SER A 80 0.29 17.80 -6.90
N LEU A 81 -0.05 17.38 -5.66
CA LEU A 81 -1.35 17.66 -5.05
C LEU A 81 -1.42 19.07 -4.45
N ASP A 82 -2.46 19.81 -4.83
CA ASP A 82 -2.82 21.05 -4.12
C ASP A 82 -3.59 20.73 -2.83
N ILE A 83 -2.94 20.89 -1.71
CA ILE A 83 -3.48 20.59 -0.37
C ILE A 83 -4.19 21.78 0.30
N SER A 84 -4.33 22.92 -0.39
CA SER A 84 -4.89 24.15 0.19
C SER A 84 -6.30 23.94 0.73
N ASN A 85 -7.09 23.14 0.04
CA ASN A 85 -8.50 22.84 0.35
C ASN A 85 -8.69 21.52 1.12
N PHE A 86 -7.62 20.84 1.57
CA PHE A 86 -7.75 19.65 2.39
C PHE A 86 -8.35 20.00 3.76
N SER A 87 -9.10 19.03 4.33
CA SER A 87 -9.47 19.10 5.75
C SER A 87 -8.22 19.14 6.63
N GLU A 88 -8.32 19.66 7.85
CA GLU A 88 -7.16 19.71 8.76
C GLU A 88 -6.61 18.31 9.06
N ASP A 89 -7.48 17.30 9.22
CA ASP A 89 -7.07 15.92 9.42
C ASP A 89 -6.30 15.38 8.21
N ASN A 90 -6.77 15.65 7.00
CA ASN A 90 -6.09 15.23 5.77
C ASN A 90 -4.77 15.98 5.53
N LYS A 91 -4.65 17.24 5.98
CA LYS A 91 -3.36 17.94 5.96
C LYS A 91 -2.34 17.28 6.88
N VAL A 92 -2.76 16.82 8.06
CA VAL A 92 -1.89 16.09 8.98
C VAL A 92 -1.50 14.73 8.39
N ASN A 93 -2.48 13.96 7.90
CA ASN A 93 -2.25 12.66 7.27
C ASN A 93 -1.30 12.79 6.07
N TYR A 94 -1.50 13.79 5.21
CA TYR A 94 -0.62 14.06 4.06
C TYR A 94 0.83 14.31 4.52
N LYS A 95 1.05 15.15 5.55
CA LYS A 95 2.39 15.45 6.04
C LYS A 95 3.08 14.20 6.60
N LEU A 96 2.36 13.40 7.39
CA LEU A 96 2.89 12.17 7.99
C LEU A 96 3.21 11.15 6.90
N PHE A 97 2.28 10.92 5.98
CA PHE A 97 2.44 9.98 4.88
C PHE A 97 3.62 10.36 3.97
N LYS A 98 3.71 11.62 3.58
CA LYS A 98 4.84 12.13 2.78
C LYS A 98 6.17 12.01 3.51
N GLN A 99 6.20 12.26 4.82
CA GLN A 99 7.43 12.12 5.62
C GLN A 99 7.88 10.66 5.68
N GLU A 100 6.96 9.71 5.80
CA GLU A 100 7.27 8.28 5.81
C GLU A 100 7.93 7.86 4.49
N TYR A 101 7.36 8.26 3.35
CA TYR A 101 7.95 7.97 2.04
C TYR A 101 9.31 8.65 1.83
N LYS A 102 9.51 9.87 2.32
CA LYS A 102 10.82 10.52 2.32
C LYS A 102 11.85 9.74 3.12
N ASN A 103 11.51 9.35 4.34
CA ASN A 103 12.41 8.57 5.19
C ASN A 103 12.80 7.25 4.52
N SER A 104 11.83 6.57 3.88
CA SER A 104 12.06 5.31 3.18
C SER A 104 13.00 5.49 1.98
N THR A 105 12.78 6.50 1.15
CA THR A 105 13.64 6.78 -0.02
C THR A 105 15.05 7.22 0.40
N GLU A 106 15.19 8.01 1.46
CA GLU A 106 16.50 8.37 2.03
C GLU A 106 17.23 7.14 2.58
N SER A 107 16.51 6.26 3.28
CA SER A 107 17.06 5.00 3.80
C SER A 107 17.63 4.12 2.69
N HIS A 108 16.98 4.08 1.51
CA HIS A 108 17.48 3.35 0.34
C HIS A 108 18.83 3.89 -0.15
N ALA A 109 19.02 5.23 -0.14
CA ALA A 109 20.28 5.85 -0.53
C ALA A 109 21.48 5.42 0.35
N TYR A 110 21.21 5.16 1.64
CA TYR A 110 22.20 4.61 2.57
C TYR A 110 22.37 3.08 2.48
N LYS A 111 21.64 2.42 1.57
CA LYS A 111 21.68 0.96 1.37
C LYS A 111 21.41 0.18 2.64
N THR A 112 20.51 0.64 3.50
CA THR A 112 20.18 0.00 4.77
C THR A 112 19.64 -1.42 4.60
N PHE A 113 19.06 -1.73 3.43
CA PHE A 113 18.60 -3.07 3.05
C PHE A 113 19.74 -4.10 2.96
N LEU A 114 21.01 -3.67 2.86
CA LEU A 114 22.17 -4.57 2.91
C LEU A 114 22.58 -4.97 4.34
N ILE A 115 21.86 -4.48 5.35
CA ILE A 115 22.09 -4.84 6.75
C ILE A 115 21.01 -5.86 7.18
N PRO A 116 21.20 -7.17 6.87
CA PRO A 116 20.15 -8.19 7.08
C PRO A 116 19.95 -8.57 8.54
N PHE A 117 20.87 -8.18 9.42
CA PHE A 117 20.86 -8.52 10.84
C PHE A 117 20.93 -7.28 11.72
N SER A 118 20.00 -7.18 12.64
CA SER A 118 20.03 -6.17 13.71
C SER A 118 19.44 -6.79 14.98
N HIS A 119 19.53 -6.08 16.11
CA HIS A 119 18.89 -6.52 17.36
C HIS A 119 17.34 -6.48 17.32
N ARG A 120 16.76 -5.86 16.28
CA ARG A 120 15.30 -5.72 16.09
C ARG A 120 14.76 -6.37 14.84
N GLY A 121 15.61 -6.94 13.99
CA GLY A 121 15.17 -7.54 12.73
C GLY A 121 16.21 -8.46 12.14
N GLY A 122 15.74 -9.39 11.32
CA GLY A 122 16.55 -10.36 10.61
C GLY A 122 16.01 -11.78 10.79
N ILE A 123 16.59 -12.70 10.05
CA ILE A 123 16.16 -14.11 10.02
C ILE A 123 16.20 -14.78 11.41
N GLN A 124 17.12 -14.36 12.28
CA GLN A 124 17.25 -14.90 13.63
C GLN A 124 16.03 -14.62 14.52
N LEU A 125 15.19 -13.63 14.17
CA LEU A 125 13.99 -13.27 14.91
C LEU A 125 12.70 -13.81 14.28
N GLN A 126 12.78 -14.55 13.18
CA GLN A 126 11.59 -15.06 12.49
C GLN A 126 10.76 -16.03 13.36
N HIS A 127 11.37 -16.68 14.36
CA HIS A 127 10.65 -17.50 15.32
C HIS A 127 9.64 -16.69 16.17
N GLU A 128 9.83 -15.39 16.35
CA GLU A 128 8.90 -14.51 17.07
C GLU A 128 7.62 -14.25 16.27
N THR A 129 7.68 -14.39 14.95
CA THR A 129 6.54 -14.20 14.04
C THR A 129 5.36 -15.12 14.37
N ILE A 130 5.64 -16.32 14.92
CA ILE A 130 4.59 -17.25 15.33
C ILE A 130 3.62 -16.65 16.37
N SER A 131 4.08 -15.68 17.16
CA SER A 131 3.27 -15.05 18.21
C SER A 131 2.17 -14.14 17.67
N ILE A 132 2.31 -13.65 16.43
CA ILE A 132 1.36 -12.74 15.80
C ILE A 132 0.48 -13.41 14.74
N VAL A 133 0.84 -14.62 14.28
CA VAL A 133 0.06 -15.38 13.30
C VAL A 133 -0.99 -16.23 14.02
N PRO A 134 -2.26 -16.24 13.58
CA PRO A 134 -3.30 -17.02 14.23
C PRO A 134 -3.10 -18.53 14.01
N LEU A 135 -2.91 -19.28 15.09
CA LEU A 135 -2.77 -20.76 15.10
C LEU A 135 -3.98 -21.39 15.79
N ARG A 136 -5.16 -21.33 15.17
CA ARG A 136 -6.45 -21.71 15.77
C ARG A 136 -6.92 -23.12 15.43
N ASN A 137 -6.36 -23.77 14.42
CA ASN A 137 -6.73 -25.09 13.95
C ASN A 137 -5.53 -25.81 13.32
N LYS A 138 -5.69 -27.10 12.99
CA LYS A 138 -4.62 -27.92 12.41
C LYS A 138 -4.05 -27.33 11.12
N GLN A 139 -4.90 -26.75 10.27
CA GLN A 139 -4.44 -26.20 8.98
C GLN A 139 -3.48 -25.02 9.21
N HIS A 140 -3.78 -24.15 10.16
CA HIS A 140 -2.89 -23.01 10.46
C HIS A 140 -1.48 -23.47 10.91
N TYR A 141 -1.37 -24.59 11.63
CA TYR A 141 -0.07 -25.16 11.98
C TYR A 141 0.65 -25.75 10.76
N LEU A 142 -0.07 -26.41 9.86
CA LEU A 142 0.51 -26.92 8.62
C LEU A 142 0.99 -25.77 7.71
N ASP A 143 0.20 -24.72 7.57
CA ASP A 143 0.58 -23.51 6.82
C ASP A 143 1.84 -22.88 7.42
N TRP A 144 1.93 -22.80 8.74
CA TRP A 144 3.11 -22.28 9.42
C TRP A 144 4.34 -23.13 9.16
N ILE A 145 4.23 -24.46 9.25
CA ILE A 145 5.33 -25.39 8.95
C ILE A 145 5.78 -25.19 7.49
N GLU A 146 4.85 -25.08 6.56
CA GLU A 146 5.17 -24.80 5.17
C GLU A 146 5.86 -23.45 5.00
N ARG A 147 5.36 -22.41 5.67
CA ARG A 147 5.97 -21.07 5.62
C ARG A 147 7.42 -21.09 6.08
N ILE A 148 7.73 -21.68 7.23
CA ILE A 148 9.10 -21.72 7.75
C ILE A 148 10.04 -22.62 6.94
N SER A 149 9.52 -23.59 6.19
CA SER A 149 10.33 -24.41 5.29
C SER A 149 10.86 -23.66 4.07
N LYS A 150 10.37 -22.42 3.84
CA LYS A 150 10.73 -21.55 2.71
C LYS A 150 11.73 -20.44 3.10
N ILE A 151 12.29 -20.48 4.33
CA ILE A 151 13.29 -19.52 4.82
C ILE A 151 14.70 -19.85 4.25
#